data_d03ea2987a576214d60e59df5ac6ea27
#
_entry.id   d03ea2987a576214d60e59df5ac6ea27
#
_cell.length_a   1.000
_cell.length_b   1.000
_cell.length_c   1.000
_cell.angle_alpha   90.00
_cell.angle_beta   90.00
_cell.angle_gamma   90.00
#
_symmetry.space_group_name_H-M   'P 1'
#
loop_
_entity.id
_entity.type
_entity.pdbx_description
1 polymer ?
#
loop_
_entity_poly.entity_id
_entity_poly.type
_entity_poly.pdbx_seq_one_letter_code
_entity_poly.pdbx_strand_id
1 'polypeptide(L)'
;MTHEFDLITLGAGSGGVAASRRAALHGAKVAIVEGRRVGGTCVLRGCVPKKLLMYAAQHGDAFAEARGYGWTVGETAFDMARWQASKSAETARLEGIYRQMLAGAGVTLVEGWARIAGPHTVVVGDRTLTARHILVATGAAPVTDSIPGIEHCATSDDLLDLAALPDRAAIVGGGYIAVEFAAMLARLGVQVALHYRDRLPLRGFDEMLRTACAAALQAAGVQLHPGAAPRRIERSGTSLLLELGDERIVAFPWVLNATGRRPNTAGLGLALDARGAVQVDAGLQTSVPGVWAIGDVTDRKNLTPVAIAEGRALADTLFGSTPRTVDLSRVASAVFTLPPMASVGPSEDEAVRAGHTVQVFETEFRPMRQAFVGGQERTRMKLLVDAHDDRVLAVHMVGTDAPEIVQSLAVALTAGATKAHFDRTIAVHPTAAEEFVLMREPVRTVAPPAATPAARLS
;
A
#
# COMPACT_ATOMS: atom_id res chain seq x y z
N MET A 1 -29.51 28.93 -5.55
CA MET A 1 -29.73 28.45 -4.15
C MET A 1 -28.45 28.73 -3.35
N THR A 2 -28.55 29.29 -2.17
CA THR A 2 -27.43 29.50 -1.27
C THR A 2 -27.17 28.18 -0.54
N HIS A 3 -25.96 27.61 -0.68
CA HIS A 3 -25.54 26.43 0.04
C HIS A 3 -24.91 26.81 1.38
N GLU A 4 -25.00 25.93 2.37
CA GLU A 4 -24.39 26.14 3.70
C GLU A 4 -22.85 26.09 3.63
N PHE A 5 -22.31 25.20 2.77
CA PHE A 5 -20.88 25.01 2.53
C PHE A 5 -20.53 25.10 1.05
N ASP A 6 -19.27 25.41 0.75
CA ASP A 6 -18.72 25.30 -0.61
C ASP A 6 -18.34 23.84 -0.90
N LEU A 7 -17.84 23.10 0.12
CA LEU A 7 -17.44 21.70 0.03
C LEU A 7 -17.91 20.92 1.26
N ILE A 8 -18.53 19.77 1.05
CA ILE A 8 -18.70 18.74 2.08
C ILE A 8 -17.89 17.52 1.66
N THR A 9 -16.97 17.08 2.53
CA THR A 9 -16.13 15.89 2.33
C THR A 9 -16.66 14.74 3.16
N LEU A 10 -16.87 13.57 2.58
CA LEU A 10 -17.29 12.34 3.24
C LEU A 10 -16.09 11.44 3.51
N GLY A 11 -15.69 11.34 4.77
CA GLY A 11 -14.53 10.59 5.24
C GLY A 11 -13.34 11.49 5.61
N ALA A 12 -12.90 11.43 6.86
CA ALA A 12 -11.73 12.14 7.39
C ALA A 12 -10.45 11.28 7.39
N GLY A 13 -10.28 10.48 6.33
CA GLY A 13 -9.03 9.81 6.01
C GLY A 13 -8.02 10.77 5.34
N SER A 14 -6.87 10.24 4.94
CA SER A 14 -5.76 11.04 4.40
C SER A 14 -6.14 11.93 3.22
N GLY A 15 -6.91 11.40 2.26
CA GLY A 15 -7.37 12.17 1.09
C GLY A 15 -8.38 13.27 1.48
N GLY A 16 -9.39 12.90 2.28
CA GLY A 16 -10.42 13.84 2.73
C GLY A 16 -9.87 15.00 3.56
N VAL A 17 -8.97 14.72 4.50
CA VAL A 17 -8.30 15.74 5.32
C VAL A 17 -7.44 16.66 4.44
N ALA A 18 -6.68 16.10 3.49
CA ALA A 18 -5.83 16.87 2.59
C ALA A 18 -6.65 17.80 1.68
N ALA A 19 -7.73 17.29 1.08
CA ALA A 19 -8.65 18.06 0.26
C ALA A 19 -9.34 19.18 1.03
N SER A 20 -9.93 18.86 2.18
CA SER A 20 -10.68 19.80 3.01
C SER A 20 -9.82 20.96 3.50
N ARG A 21 -8.61 20.66 4.00
CA ARG A 21 -7.67 21.70 4.43
C ARG A 21 -7.20 22.56 3.26
N ARG A 22 -6.92 21.95 2.11
CA ARG A 22 -6.48 22.68 0.92
C ARG A 22 -7.58 23.58 0.38
N ALA A 23 -8.82 23.11 0.35
CA ALA A 23 -9.98 23.93 -0.04
C ALA A 23 -10.19 25.14 0.91
N ALA A 24 -10.09 24.90 2.23
CA ALA A 24 -10.20 25.96 3.23
C ALA A 24 -9.07 27.00 3.10
N LEU A 25 -7.84 26.61 2.75
CA LEU A 25 -6.75 27.52 2.43
C LEU A 25 -7.02 28.42 1.22
N HIS A 26 -7.87 28.00 0.29
CA HIS A 26 -8.39 28.83 -0.81
C HIS A 26 -9.59 29.68 -0.43
N GLY A 27 -10.00 29.70 0.85
CA GLY A 27 -11.10 30.49 1.36
C GLY A 27 -12.47 29.82 1.28
N ALA A 28 -12.56 28.53 0.85
CA ALA A 28 -13.80 27.79 0.82
C ALA A 28 -14.32 27.49 2.22
N LYS A 29 -15.64 27.57 2.42
CA LYS A 29 -16.32 27.11 3.63
C LYS A 29 -16.51 25.59 3.56
N VAL A 30 -15.82 24.83 4.39
CA VAL A 30 -15.71 23.39 4.29
C VAL A 30 -16.27 22.68 5.52
N ALA A 31 -17.07 21.62 5.29
CA ALA A 31 -17.38 20.60 6.27
C ALA A 31 -16.75 19.26 5.89
N ILE A 32 -16.31 18.49 6.90
CA ILE A 32 -15.85 17.12 6.74
C ILE A 32 -16.65 16.20 7.66
N VAL A 33 -17.18 15.10 7.13
CA VAL A 33 -18.01 14.15 7.87
C VAL A 33 -17.21 12.88 8.13
N GLU A 34 -17.19 12.39 9.37
CA GLU A 34 -16.51 11.15 9.73
C GLU A 34 -17.40 10.27 10.63
N GLY A 35 -17.63 9.03 10.17
CA GLY A 35 -18.48 8.07 10.88
C GLY A 35 -17.77 7.27 11.98
N ARG A 36 -16.44 7.34 12.07
CA ARG A 36 -15.60 6.61 13.04
C ARG A 36 -14.63 7.57 13.72
N ARG A 37 -13.33 7.37 13.48
CA ARG A 37 -12.25 8.19 14.05
C ARG A 37 -11.51 8.96 12.96
N VAL A 38 -11.11 10.18 13.25
CA VAL A 38 -10.37 11.06 12.33
C VAL A 38 -8.95 10.51 12.09
N GLY A 39 -8.51 10.46 10.83
CA GLY A 39 -7.21 9.93 10.40
C GLY A 39 -7.31 8.76 9.42
N GLY A 40 -8.46 8.07 9.41
CA GLY A 40 -8.75 6.96 8.49
C GLY A 40 -7.84 5.76 8.65
N THR A 41 -7.85 4.88 7.65
CA THR A 41 -7.09 3.62 7.66
C THR A 41 -5.59 3.84 7.90
N CYS A 42 -4.97 4.77 7.18
CA CYS A 42 -3.51 4.98 7.23
C CYS A 42 -3.01 5.26 8.65
N VAL A 43 -3.65 6.18 9.36
CA VAL A 43 -3.21 6.62 10.70
C VAL A 43 -3.56 5.60 11.77
N LEU A 44 -4.76 5.00 11.69
CA LEU A 44 -5.35 4.26 12.80
C LEU A 44 -5.21 2.74 12.68
N ARG A 45 -5.22 2.18 11.45
CA ARG A 45 -5.37 0.74 11.17
C ARG A 45 -4.56 0.25 9.97
N GLY A 46 -3.61 1.04 9.49
CA GLY A 46 -2.84 0.72 8.29
C GLY A 46 -1.39 1.14 8.39
N CYS A 47 -0.97 2.11 7.58
CA CYS A 47 0.42 2.48 7.36
C CYS A 47 1.20 2.73 8.65
N VAL A 48 0.65 3.53 9.57
CA VAL A 48 1.35 3.89 10.81
C VAL A 48 1.48 2.68 11.74
N PRO A 49 0.40 2.06 12.23
CA PRO A 49 0.53 0.96 13.18
C PRO A 49 1.25 -0.25 12.58
N LYS A 50 1.06 -0.58 11.29
CA LYS A 50 1.79 -1.71 10.69
C LYS A 50 3.28 -1.43 10.57
N LYS A 51 3.70 -0.18 10.26
CA LYS A 51 5.12 0.17 10.21
C LYS A 51 5.76 0.16 11.59
N LEU A 52 5.03 0.55 12.63
CA LEU A 52 5.47 0.39 14.03
C LEU A 52 5.66 -1.09 14.41
N LEU A 53 4.79 -1.99 13.93
CA LEU A 53 4.95 -3.44 14.15
C LEU A 53 6.14 -4.00 13.37
N MET A 54 6.36 -3.52 12.14
CA MET A 54 7.54 -3.88 11.35
C MET A 54 8.84 -3.50 12.08
N TYR A 55 8.92 -2.29 12.65
CA TYR A 55 10.08 -1.88 13.45
C TYR A 55 10.27 -2.77 14.68
N ALA A 56 9.20 -3.14 15.38
CA ALA A 56 9.28 -4.06 16.50
C ALA A 56 9.84 -5.42 16.05
N ALA A 57 9.36 -5.97 14.93
CA ALA A 57 9.87 -7.23 14.37
C ALA A 57 11.34 -7.12 13.94
N GLN A 58 11.77 -5.98 13.37
CA GLN A 58 13.14 -5.74 12.95
C GLN A 58 14.13 -5.66 14.12
N HIS A 59 13.69 -5.25 15.32
CA HIS A 59 14.56 -5.25 16.50
C HIS A 59 15.03 -6.64 16.87
N GLY A 60 14.25 -7.71 16.67
CA GLY A 60 14.67 -9.09 16.87
C GLY A 60 15.90 -9.45 16.02
N ASP A 61 15.87 -9.12 14.73
CA ASP A 61 17.00 -9.31 13.81
C ASP A 61 18.22 -8.47 14.25
N ALA A 62 17.99 -7.21 14.69
CA ALA A 62 19.04 -6.31 15.13
C ALA A 62 19.75 -6.81 16.42
N PHE A 63 19.04 -7.44 17.36
CA PHE A 63 19.65 -8.04 18.55
C PHE A 63 20.56 -9.23 18.19
N ALA A 64 20.16 -10.04 17.22
CA ALA A 64 21.00 -11.14 16.73
C ALA A 64 22.25 -10.61 16.03
N GLU A 65 22.09 -9.60 15.19
CA GLU A 65 23.18 -8.96 14.45
C GLU A 65 24.18 -8.24 15.36
N ALA A 66 23.70 -7.56 16.41
CA ALA A 66 24.52 -6.82 17.35
C ALA A 66 25.61 -7.69 18.00
N ARG A 67 25.34 -9.00 18.25
CA ARG A 67 26.34 -9.94 18.76
C ARG A 67 27.54 -10.08 17.84
N GLY A 68 27.30 -10.08 16.51
CA GLY A 68 28.38 -10.12 15.51
C GLY A 68 29.23 -8.85 15.47
N TYR A 69 28.71 -7.74 15.97
CA TYR A 69 29.43 -6.45 16.13
C TYR A 69 30.08 -6.29 17.51
N GLY A 70 30.13 -7.33 18.33
CA GLY A 70 30.81 -7.31 19.62
C GLY A 70 29.93 -6.87 20.79
N TRP A 71 28.61 -6.70 20.61
CA TRP A 71 27.69 -6.40 21.69
C TRP A 71 27.30 -7.68 22.46
N THR A 72 27.28 -7.61 23.77
CA THR A 72 26.65 -8.63 24.59
C THR A 72 25.19 -8.34 24.77
N VAL A 73 24.34 -9.12 24.11
CA VAL A 73 22.88 -9.02 24.21
C VAL A 73 22.34 -10.18 25.01
N GLY A 74 21.71 -9.91 26.16
CA GLY A 74 21.07 -10.89 27.02
C GLY A 74 19.81 -11.51 26.36
N GLU A 75 18.99 -12.14 27.19
CA GLU A 75 17.68 -12.66 26.77
C GLU A 75 16.77 -11.54 26.36
N THR A 76 16.07 -11.72 25.23
CA THR A 76 15.14 -10.73 24.67
C THR A 76 13.78 -11.38 24.46
N ALA A 77 12.71 -10.67 24.80
CA ALA A 77 11.33 -11.09 24.56
C ALA A 77 10.51 -9.93 24.01
N PHE A 78 9.57 -10.24 23.09
CA PHE A 78 8.61 -9.27 22.61
C PHE A 78 7.29 -9.40 23.40
N ASP A 79 6.82 -8.27 23.91
CA ASP A 79 5.54 -8.17 24.64
C ASP A 79 4.52 -7.42 23.77
N MET A 80 3.57 -8.18 23.20
CA MET A 80 2.52 -7.63 22.35
C MET A 80 1.59 -6.68 23.10
N ALA A 81 1.28 -6.95 24.37
CA ALA A 81 0.39 -6.10 25.16
C ALA A 81 1.01 -4.73 25.43
N ARG A 82 2.33 -4.70 25.74
CA ARG A 82 3.07 -3.45 25.90
C ARG A 82 3.18 -2.67 24.60
N TRP A 83 3.46 -3.36 23.48
CA TRP A 83 3.49 -2.74 22.16
C TRP A 83 2.12 -2.15 21.81
N GLN A 84 1.05 -2.90 22.05
CA GLN A 84 -0.34 -2.49 21.78
C GLN A 84 -0.72 -1.23 22.57
N ALA A 85 -0.34 -1.12 23.83
CA ALA A 85 -0.59 0.06 24.64
C ALA A 85 0.15 1.29 24.04
N SER A 86 1.41 1.15 23.67
CA SER A 86 2.21 2.21 23.04
C SER A 86 1.65 2.63 21.68
N LYS A 87 1.27 1.66 20.83
CA LYS A 87 0.62 1.91 19.52
C LYS A 87 -0.69 2.65 19.68
N SER A 88 -1.52 2.28 20.67
CA SER A 88 -2.81 2.92 20.92
C SER A 88 -2.63 4.36 21.38
N ALA A 89 -1.67 4.64 22.25
CA ALA A 89 -1.34 6.00 22.67
C ALA A 89 -0.87 6.86 21.48
N GLU A 90 0.00 6.31 20.61
CA GLU A 90 0.51 7.03 19.44
C GLU A 90 -0.60 7.31 18.42
N THR A 91 -1.46 6.34 18.11
CA THR A 91 -2.57 6.55 17.17
C THR A 91 -3.59 7.55 17.70
N ALA A 92 -3.84 7.58 19.01
CA ALA A 92 -4.70 8.59 19.66
C ALA A 92 -4.06 9.99 19.59
N ARG A 93 -2.76 10.10 19.83
CA ARG A 93 -2.01 11.36 19.68
C ARG A 93 -2.10 11.90 18.25
N LEU A 94 -1.93 11.03 17.25
CA LEU A 94 -2.02 11.41 15.84
C LEU A 94 -3.43 11.84 15.45
N GLU A 95 -4.47 11.13 15.91
CA GLU A 95 -5.86 11.57 15.72
C GLU A 95 -6.10 12.97 16.28
N GLY A 96 -5.59 13.25 17.49
CA GLY A 96 -5.64 14.59 18.09
C GLY A 96 -4.99 15.66 17.20
N ILE A 97 -3.84 15.36 16.61
CA ILE A 97 -3.16 16.27 15.66
C ILE A 97 -4.06 16.51 14.43
N TYR A 98 -4.65 15.47 13.84
CA TYR A 98 -5.52 15.60 12.68
C TYR A 98 -6.76 16.46 12.98
N ARG A 99 -7.38 16.30 14.16
CA ARG A 99 -8.48 17.14 14.62
C ARG A 99 -8.05 18.61 14.78
N GLN A 100 -6.88 18.85 15.37
CA GLN A 100 -6.31 20.20 15.51
C GLN A 100 -6.00 20.84 14.14
N MET A 101 -5.46 20.04 13.19
CA MET A 101 -5.19 20.51 11.83
C MET A 101 -6.46 20.90 11.06
N LEU A 102 -7.56 20.21 11.25
CA LEU A 102 -8.87 20.55 10.66
C LEU A 102 -9.42 21.82 11.30
N ALA A 103 -9.45 21.89 12.63
CA ALA A 103 -9.93 23.06 13.37
C ALA A 103 -9.10 24.32 13.04
N GLY A 104 -7.76 24.21 13.03
CA GLY A 104 -6.86 25.31 12.69
C GLY A 104 -6.99 25.80 11.24
N ALA A 105 -7.51 24.98 10.34
CA ALA A 105 -7.85 25.37 8.97
C ALA A 105 -9.29 25.93 8.84
N GLY A 106 -10.08 26.00 9.92
CA GLY A 106 -11.48 26.43 9.88
C GLY A 106 -12.45 25.41 9.26
N VAL A 107 -12.04 24.13 9.16
CA VAL A 107 -12.90 23.04 8.64
C VAL A 107 -13.86 22.59 9.75
N THR A 108 -15.16 22.57 9.46
CA THR A 108 -16.19 22.07 10.36
C THR A 108 -16.20 20.54 10.35
N LEU A 109 -15.83 19.90 11.47
CA LEU A 109 -15.94 18.45 11.63
C LEU A 109 -17.36 18.08 12.06
N VAL A 110 -17.99 17.18 11.34
CA VAL A 110 -19.31 16.62 11.64
C VAL A 110 -19.14 15.12 11.88
N GLU A 111 -19.43 14.66 13.09
CA GLU A 111 -19.34 13.24 13.45
C GLU A 111 -20.64 12.52 13.07
N GLY A 112 -20.52 11.37 12.43
CA GLY A 112 -21.64 10.52 12.02
C GLY A 112 -21.45 9.93 10.62
N TRP A 113 -22.32 8.99 10.28
CA TRP A 113 -22.36 8.35 8.98
C TRP A 113 -23.14 9.20 7.99
N ALA A 114 -22.51 9.54 6.89
CA ALA A 114 -23.09 10.35 5.82
C ALA A 114 -23.71 9.49 4.72
N ARG A 115 -24.83 9.96 4.14
CA ARG A 115 -25.36 9.49 2.85
C ARG A 115 -25.61 10.66 1.93
N ILE A 116 -25.43 10.47 0.63
CA ILE A 116 -25.77 11.44 -0.39
C ILE A 116 -27.27 11.36 -0.65
N ALA A 117 -27.99 12.46 -0.48
CA ALA A 117 -29.43 12.55 -0.72
C ALA A 117 -29.77 13.33 -2.02
N GLY A 118 -28.76 13.93 -2.65
CA GLY A 118 -28.88 14.66 -3.93
C GLY A 118 -27.54 15.30 -4.29
N PRO A 119 -27.44 15.94 -5.47
CA PRO A 119 -26.17 16.50 -5.99
C PRO A 119 -25.52 17.53 -5.06
N HIS A 120 -26.30 18.15 -4.18
CA HIS A 120 -25.87 19.19 -3.24
C HIS A 120 -26.26 18.91 -1.80
N THR A 121 -26.75 17.69 -1.50
CA THR A 121 -27.35 17.37 -0.20
C THR A 121 -26.73 16.13 0.41
N VAL A 122 -26.26 16.26 1.65
CA VAL A 122 -25.73 15.18 2.50
C VAL A 122 -26.55 15.10 3.77
N VAL A 123 -26.90 13.88 4.16
CA VAL A 123 -27.63 13.62 5.41
C VAL A 123 -26.71 12.84 6.38
N VAL A 124 -26.65 13.33 7.62
CA VAL A 124 -25.85 12.75 8.72
C VAL A 124 -26.76 12.63 9.94
N GLY A 125 -27.24 11.42 10.26
CA GLY A 125 -28.29 11.24 11.23
C GLY A 125 -29.55 12.04 10.87
N ASP A 126 -30.00 12.92 11.77
CA ASP A 126 -31.15 13.81 11.54
C ASP A 126 -30.79 15.15 10.89
N ARG A 127 -29.50 15.39 10.62
CA ARG A 127 -29.02 16.65 10.06
C ARG A 127 -28.96 16.56 8.53
N THR A 128 -29.45 17.60 7.87
CA THR A 128 -29.30 17.79 6.42
C THR A 128 -28.34 18.96 6.18
N LEU A 129 -27.26 18.70 5.45
CA LEU A 129 -26.24 19.67 5.09
C LEU A 129 -26.26 19.89 3.57
N THR A 130 -26.01 21.14 3.14
CA THR A 130 -25.96 21.46 1.69
C THR A 130 -24.62 22.05 1.29
N ALA A 131 -24.12 21.65 0.12
CA ALA A 131 -22.88 22.18 -0.42
C ALA A 131 -22.92 22.38 -1.95
N ARG A 132 -22.10 23.30 -2.43
CA ARG A 132 -21.84 23.46 -3.86
C ARG A 132 -21.19 22.21 -4.47
N HIS A 133 -20.25 21.59 -3.72
CA HIS A 133 -19.52 20.39 -4.11
C HIS A 133 -19.56 19.35 -2.97
N ILE A 134 -19.67 18.08 -3.35
CA ILE A 134 -19.54 16.95 -2.43
C ILE A 134 -18.31 16.13 -2.86
N LEU A 135 -17.44 15.81 -1.90
CA LEU A 135 -16.27 14.96 -2.12
C LEU A 135 -16.43 13.64 -1.37
N VAL A 136 -16.41 12.54 -2.08
CA VAL A 136 -16.40 11.18 -1.53
C VAL A 136 -14.95 10.74 -1.32
N ALA A 137 -14.56 10.51 -0.06
CA ALA A 137 -13.24 10.04 0.36
C ALA A 137 -13.36 8.92 1.41
N THR A 138 -14.36 8.05 1.22
CA THR A 138 -14.78 7.02 2.18
C THR A 138 -13.82 5.83 2.26
N GLY A 139 -12.85 5.75 1.36
CA GLY A 139 -11.81 4.72 1.39
C GLY A 139 -12.33 3.31 1.07
N ALA A 140 -11.67 2.29 1.65
CA ALA A 140 -11.99 0.88 1.45
C ALA A 140 -11.93 0.10 2.77
N ALA A 141 -12.59 -1.06 2.81
CA ALA A 141 -12.58 -2.00 3.93
C ALA A 141 -12.08 -3.38 3.50
N PRO A 142 -11.62 -4.25 4.42
CA PRO A 142 -11.32 -5.65 4.11
C PRO A 142 -12.51 -6.37 3.46
N VAL A 143 -12.23 -7.22 2.48
CA VAL A 143 -13.25 -8.10 1.86
C VAL A 143 -13.58 -9.24 2.83
N THR A 144 -14.87 -9.49 3.09
CA THR A 144 -15.34 -10.49 4.06
C THR A 144 -16.25 -11.56 3.44
N ASP A 145 -16.29 -11.64 2.11
CA ASP A 145 -17.15 -12.54 1.36
C ASP A 145 -16.43 -13.20 0.14
N SER A 146 -15.11 -13.21 0.14
CA SER A 146 -14.30 -13.77 -0.97
C SER A 146 -14.27 -15.29 -0.99
N ILE A 147 -14.45 -15.93 0.15
CA ILE A 147 -14.44 -17.39 0.37
C ILE A 147 -15.52 -17.68 1.40
N PRO A 148 -16.37 -18.72 1.23
CA PRO A 148 -17.34 -19.14 2.24
C PRO A 148 -16.67 -19.37 3.60
N GLY A 149 -17.13 -18.68 4.65
CA GLY A 149 -16.59 -18.76 6.01
C GLY A 149 -15.42 -17.82 6.31
N ILE A 150 -14.96 -17.00 5.34
CA ILE A 150 -13.86 -16.04 5.54
C ILE A 150 -14.22 -14.96 6.57
N GLU A 151 -15.50 -14.70 6.80
CA GLU A 151 -16.01 -13.78 7.83
C GLU A 151 -15.67 -14.21 9.25
N HIS A 152 -15.28 -15.46 9.46
CA HIS A 152 -14.79 -15.96 10.75
C HIS A 152 -13.32 -15.63 11.01
N CYS A 153 -12.59 -15.19 9.97
CA CYS A 153 -11.18 -14.86 10.06
C CYS A 153 -10.97 -13.44 10.58
N ALA A 154 -9.86 -13.22 11.24
CA ALA A 154 -9.40 -11.90 11.59
C ALA A 154 -9.00 -11.10 10.33
N THR A 155 -9.16 -9.80 10.39
CA THR A 155 -8.69 -8.87 9.37
C THR A 155 -7.37 -8.19 9.78
N SER A 156 -6.79 -7.36 8.91
CA SER A 156 -5.65 -6.52 9.27
C SER A 156 -5.93 -5.58 10.44
N ASP A 157 -7.18 -5.15 10.59
CA ASP A 157 -7.61 -4.28 11.68
C ASP A 157 -7.54 -5.04 13.02
N ASP A 158 -8.04 -6.29 13.04
CA ASP A 158 -8.04 -7.15 14.23
C ASP A 158 -6.62 -7.56 14.65
N LEU A 159 -5.73 -7.84 13.66
CA LEU A 159 -4.33 -8.17 13.95
C LEU A 159 -3.63 -7.04 14.70
N LEU A 160 -3.84 -5.81 14.26
CA LEU A 160 -3.22 -4.64 14.88
C LEU A 160 -3.81 -4.31 16.26
N ASP A 161 -4.90 -4.95 16.64
CA ASP A 161 -5.57 -4.82 17.95
C ASP A 161 -5.44 -6.07 18.84
N LEU A 162 -4.60 -7.06 18.45
CA LEU A 162 -4.34 -8.24 19.28
C LEU A 162 -3.69 -7.87 20.62
N ALA A 163 -4.16 -8.49 21.69
CA ALA A 163 -3.55 -8.39 23.02
C ALA A 163 -2.36 -9.34 23.18
N ALA A 164 -2.35 -10.47 22.48
CA ALA A 164 -1.29 -11.46 22.47
C ALA A 164 -1.14 -12.08 21.07
N LEU A 165 0.07 -12.45 20.71
CA LEU A 165 0.32 -13.17 19.46
C LEU A 165 -0.11 -14.64 19.59
N PRO A 166 -0.70 -15.25 18.53
CA PRO A 166 -0.96 -16.68 18.52
C PRO A 166 0.36 -17.46 18.28
N ASP A 167 0.46 -18.68 18.78
CA ASP A 167 1.61 -19.56 18.52
C ASP A 167 1.70 -19.94 17.03
N ARG A 168 0.53 -20.13 16.38
CA ARG A 168 0.39 -20.50 14.96
C ARG A 168 -0.67 -19.66 14.29
N ALA A 169 -0.39 -19.24 13.06
CA ALA A 169 -1.32 -18.48 12.24
C ALA A 169 -1.31 -18.94 10.79
N ALA A 170 -2.49 -18.98 10.16
CA ALA A 170 -2.59 -18.99 8.71
C ALA A 170 -2.88 -17.58 8.21
N ILE A 171 -2.32 -17.25 7.05
CA ILE A 171 -2.64 -16.01 6.32
C ILE A 171 -3.19 -16.42 4.95
N VAL A 172 -4.38 -15.93 4.62
CA VAL A 172 -5.04 -16.20 3.34
C VAL A 172 -4.94 -14.97 2.45
N GLY A 173 -4.18 -15.08 1.36
CA GLY A 173 -3.89 -14.01 0.42
C GLY A 173 -2.42 -13.95 0.03
N GLY A 174 -2.11 -13.31 -1.10
CA GLY A 174 -0.73 -13.18 -1.62
C GLY A 174 -0.35 -11.72 -1.94
N GLY A 175 -1.16 -10.75 -1.50
CA GLY A 175 -0.89 -9.31 -1.67
C GLY A 175 0.04 -8.74 -0.61
N TYR A 176 0.31 -7.43 -0.70
CA TYR A 176 1.23 -6.74 0.20
C TYR A 176 0.85 -6.87 1.69
N ILE A 177 -0.44 -6.83 2.03
CA ILE A 177 -0.92 -7.03 3.41
C ILE A 177 -0.49 -8.41 3.93
N ALA A 178 -0.69 -9.45 3.11
CA ALA A 178 -0.38 -10.82 3.48
C ALA A 178 1.12 -11.03 3.75
N VAL A 179 1.98 -10.58 2.82
CA VAL A 179 3.43 -10.80 2.93
C VAL A 179 4.08 -9.94 4.01
N GLU A 180 3.58 -8.71 4.22
CA GLU A 180 4.07 -7.83 5.29
C GLU A 180 3.79 -8.45 6.66
N PHE A 181 2.55 -8.86 6.94
CA PHE A 181 2.21 -9.48 8.22
C PHE A 181 2.83 -10.87 8.38
N ALA A 182 2.98 -11.65 7.30
CA ALA A 182 3.71 -12.91 7.36
C ALA A 182 5.17 -12.70 7.80
N ALA A 183 5.85 -11.72 7.21
CA ALA A 183 7.24 -11.37 7.57
C ALA A 183 7.37 -10.88 9.02
N MET A 184 6.44 -10.03 9.47
CA MET A 184 6.45 -9.48 10.84
C MET A 184 6.15 -10.56 11.88
N LEU A 185 5.06 -11.33 11.70
CA LEU A 185 4.63 -12.35 12.64
C LEU A 185 5.68 -13.46 12.81
N ALA A 186 6.30 -13.91 11.71
CA ALA A 186 7.35 -14.93 11.76
C ALA A 186 8.55 -14.47 12.61
N ARG A 187 8.98 -13.20 12.46
CA ARG A 187 10.07 -12.64 13.27
C ARG A 187 9.71 -12.37 14.73
N LEU A 188 8.42 -12.23 15.00
CA LEU A 188 7.91 -12.13 16.37
C LEU A 188 7.62 -13.49 17.01
N GLY A 189 8.04 -14.61 16.37
CA GLY A 189 7.99 -15.96 16.91
C GLY A 189 6.73 -16.77 16.55
N VAL A 190 5.83 -16.23 15.72
CA VAL A 190 4.63 -16.96 15.28
C VAL A 190 4.98 -17.95 14.17
N GLN A 191 4.48 -19.18 14.25
CA GLN A 191 4.56 -20.15 13.14
C GLN A 191 3.52 -19.78 12.06
N VAL A 192 4.00 -19.25 10.94
CA VAL A 192 3.13 -18.70 9.89
C VAL A 192 3.05 -19.63 8.69
N ALA A 193 1.81 -19.93 8.24
CA ALA A 193 1.52 -20.56 6.95
C ALA A 193 0.82 -19.56 6.04
N LEU A 194 1.36 -19.30 4.85
CA LEU A 194 0.82 -18.34 3.87
C LEU A 194 0.19 -19.09 2.70
N HIS A 195 -1.14 -19.01 2.58
CA HIS A 195 -1.94 -19.68 1.55
C HIS A 195 -2.36 -18.67 0.47
N TYR A 196 -1.97 -18.90 -0.79
CA TYR A 196 -2.28 -18.01 -1.90
C TYR A 196 -2.47 -18.74 -3.23
N ARG A 197 -3.11 -18.08 -4.22
CA ARG A 197 -3.52 -18.69 -5.49
C ARG A 197 -2.40 -18.85 -6.50
N ASP A 198 -1.56 -17.83 -6.61
CA ASP A 198 -0.54 -17.73 -7.67
C ASP A 198 0.71 -18.56 -7.33
N ARG A 199 1.62 -18.73 -8.30
CA ARG A 199 2.94 -19.37 -8.10
C ARG A 199 3.83 -18.56 -7.13
N LEU A 200 3.79 -17.23 -7.22
CA LEU A 200 4.53 -16.30 -6.36
C LEU A 200 3.58 -15.28 -5.75
N PRO A 201 3.88 -14.77 -4.55
CA PRO A 201 3.15 -13.65 -3.97
C PRO A 201 3.34 -12.36 -4.77
N LEU A 202 2.71 -11.26 -4.33
CA LEU A 202 2.85 -9.91 -4.89
C LEU A 202 2.53 -9.83 -6.39
N ARG A 203 1.37 -10.39 -6.81
CA ARG A 203 0.90 -10.23 -8.18
C ARG A 203 0.86 -8.75 -8.59
N GLY A 204 1.36 -8.43 -9.78
CA GLY A 204 1.45 -7.06 -10.30
C GLY A 204 2.75 -6.34 -9.96
N PHE A 205 3.66 -6.97 -9.20
CA PHE A 205 5.03 -6.48 -9.01
C PHE A 205 6.00 -7.16 -9.99
N ASP A 206 7.17 -6.55 -10.16
CA ASP A 206 8.24 -7.13 -10.96
C ASP A 206 8.65 -8.52 -10.44
N GLU A 207 8.97 -9.45 -11.35
CA GLU A 207 9.28 -10.85 -11.01
C GLU A 207 10.48 -10.98 -10.07
N MET A 208 11.47 -10.08 -10.18
CA MET A 208 12.61 -10.02 -9.26
C MET A 208 12.15 -9.76 -7.83
N LEU A 209 11.22 -8.80 -7.62
CA LEU A 209 10.66 -8.50 -6.30
C LEU A 209 9.84 -9.67 -5.75
N ARG A 210 9.01 -10.30 -6.59
CA ARG A 210 8.16 -11.44 -6.22
C ARG A 210 8.98 -12.65 -5.77
N THR A 211 10.02 -12.96 -6.53
CA THR A 211 10.95 -14.07 -6.22
C THR A 211 11.73 -13.79 -4.94
N ALA A 212 12.25 -12.57 -4.79
CA ALA A 212 12.96 -12.17 -3.58
C ALA A 212 12.06 -12.18 -2.33
N CYS A 213 10.80 -11.76 -2.48
CA CYS A 213 9.79 -11.82 -1.41
C CYS A 213 9.58 -13.26 -0.94
N ALA A 214 9.33 -14.19 -1.86
CA ALA A 214 9.13 -15.60 -1.52
C ALA A 214 10.36 -16.19 -0.80
N ALA A 215 11.58 -15.92 -1.31
CA ALA A 215 12.81 -16.38 -0.69
C ALA A 215 13.01 -15.80 0.72
N ALA A 216 12.76 -14.51 0.92
CA ALA A 216 12.88 -13.85 2.23
C ALA A 216 11.88 -14.40 3.26
N LEU A 217 10.63 -14.67 2.84
CA LEU A 217 9.62 -15.27 3.70
C LEU A 217 10.00 -16.70 4.11
N GLN A 218 10.48 -17.52 3.17
CA GLN A 218 10.98 -18.87 3.47
C GLN A 218 12.17 -18.85 4.41
N ALA A 219 13.14 -17.96 4.20
CA ALA A 219 14.28 -17.77 5.08
C ALA A 219 13.87 -17.34 6.50
N ALA A 220 12.75 -16.62 6.64
CA ALA A 220 12.15 -16.25 7.91
C ALA A 220 11.31 -17.39 8.56
N GLY A 221 11.25 -18.58 7.95
CA GLY A 221 10.49 -19.71 8.46
C GLY A 221 9.00 -19.71 8.09
N VAL A 222 8.55 -18.83 7.22
CA VAL A 222 7.15 -18.84 6.72
C VAL A 222 6.95 -20.04 5.78
N GLN A 223 5.93 -20.84 6.07
CA GLN A 223 5.52 -21.94 5.19
C GLN A 223 4.69 -21.38 4.04
N LEU A 224 5.26 -21.38 2.83
CA LEU A 224 4.56 -20.91 1.62
C LEU A 224 3.75 -22.05 0.99
N HIS A 225 2.47 -21.78 0.72
CA HIS A 225 1.53 -22.69 0.07
C HIS A 225 0.97 -22.08 -1.23
N PRO A 226 1.78 -22.03 -2.32
CA PRO A 226 1.31 -21.55 -3.62
C PRO A 226 0.24 -22.47 -4.20
N GLY A 227 -0.74 -21.91 -4.90
CA GLY A 227 -1.86 -22.68 -5.49
C GLY A 227 -2.85 -23.24 -4.48
N ALA A 228 -2.64 -23.01 -3.17
CA ALA A 228 -3.38 -23.63 -2.08
C ALA A 228 -4.23 -22.62 -1.30
N ALA A 229 -4.89 -21.67 -1.98
CA ALA A 229 -5.90 -20.85 -1.35
C ALA A 229 -7.09 -21.73 -0.89
N PRO A 230 -7.62 -21.51 0.32
CA PRO A 230 -8.76 -22.29 0.78
C PRO A 230 -10.01 -22.02 -0.06
N ARG A 231 -10.83 -23.06 -0.24
CA ARG A 231 -12.14 -22.98 -0.90
C ARG A 231 -13.26 -22.70 0.08
N ARG A 232 -13.07 -23.10 1.33
CA ARG A 232 -14.02 -22.94 2.42
C ARG A 232 -13.28 -22.82 3.75
N ILE A 233 -13.88 -22.14 4.70
CA ILE A 233 -13.37 -21.99 6.07
C ILE A 233 -14.52 -22.28 7.02
N GLU A 234 -14.30 -23.14 8.01
CA GLU A 234 -15.29 -23.49 9.01
C GLU A 234 -14.74 -23.29 10.42
N ARG A 235 -15.59 -22.87 11.33
CA ARG A 235 -15.25 -22.81 12.75
C ARG A 235 -15.45 -24.19 13.40
N SER A 236 -14.44 -24.68 14.11
CA SER A 236 -14.48 -25.92 14.87
C SER A 236 -13.85 -25.71 16.24
N GLY A 237 -14.68 -25.55 17.26
CA GLY A 237 -14.22 -25.19 18.60
C GLY A 237 -13.47 -23.86 18.60
N THR A 238 -12.23 -23.88 19.08
CA THR A 238 -11.33 -22.71 19.13
C THR A 238 -10.49 -22.54 17.86
N SER A 239 -10.64 -23.42 16.86
CA SER A 239 -9.87 -23.40 15.61
C SER A 239 -10.75 -23.06 14.41
N LEU A 240 -10.09 -22.65 13.33
CA LEU A 240 -10.66 -22.53 12.00
C LEU A 240 -10.08 -23.64 11.11
N LEU A 241 -10.96 -24.36 10.41
CA LEU A 241 -10.62 -25.41 9.45
C LEU A 241 -10.60 -24.79 8.05
N LEU A 242 -9.45 -24.87 7.37
CA LEU A 242 -9.27 -24.41 6.00
C LEU A 242 -9.33 -25.63 5.09
N GLU A 243 -10.37 -25.72 4.26
CA GLU A 243 -10.51 -26.69 3.19
C GLU A 243 -9.75 -26.18 1.96
N LEU A 244 -8.68 -26.86 1.56
CA LEU A 244 -7.83 -26.48 0.43
C LEU A 244 -8.37 -27.04 -0.89
N GLY A 245 -7.81 -26.54 -2.00
CA GLY A 245 -8.22 -26.95 -3.34
C GLY A 245 -8.02 -28.43 -3.68
N ASP A 246 -7.14 -29.11 -2.95
CA ASP A 246 -6.83 -30.54 -3.05
C ASP A 246 -7.54 -31.39 -1.98
N GLU A 247 -8.64 -30.88 -1.42
CA GLU A 247 -9.50 -31.51 -0.40
C GLU A 247 -8.84 -31.73 0.97
N ARG A 248 -7.58 -31.33 1.16
CA ARG A 248 -6.95 -31.35 2.49
C ARG A 248 -7.62 -30.33 3.40
N ILE A 249 -7.83 -30.72 4.66
CA ILE A 249 -8.32 -29.84 5.72
C ILE A 249 -7.17 -29.58 6.70
N VAL A 250 -6.86 -28.32 6.93
CA VAL A 250 -5.84 -27.90 7.90
C VAL A 250 -6.45 -26.98 8.94
N ALA A 251 -6.08 -27.21 10.21
CA ALA A 251 -6.63 -26.44 11.32
C ALA A 251 -5.63 -25.40 11.83
N PHE A 252 -6.11 -24.18 12.10
CA PHE A 252 -5.32 -23.12 12.70
C PHE A 252 -6.10 -22.46 13.85
N PRO A 253 -5.42 -22.12 14.96
CA PRO A 253 -6.06 -21.39 16.05
C PRO A 253 -6.39 -19.95 15.67
N TRP A 254 -5.70 -19.39 14.68
CA TRP A 254 -5.90 -18.04 14.21
C TRP A 254 -5.64 -17.93 12.69
N VAL A 255 -6.50 -17.19 11.99
CA VAL A 255 -6.42 -17.02 10.53
C VAL A 255 -6.60 -15.55 10.19
N LEU A 256 -5.67 -15.00 9.41
CA LEU A 256 -5.74 -13.65 8.84
C LEU A 256 -6.34 -13.71 7.44
N ASN A 257 -7.42 -12.99 7.24
CA ASN A 257 -7.95 -12.67 5.92
C ASN A 257 -7.20 -11.47 5.33
N ALA A 258 -6.39 -11.72 4.32
CA ALA A 258 -5.67 -10.72 3.53
C ALA A 258 -5.98 -10.86 2.02
N THR A 259 -7.22 -11.24 1.69
CA THR A 259 -7.66 -11.51 0.30
C THR A 259 -7.93 -10.26 -0.53
N GLY A 260 -8.00 -9.09 0.10
CA GLY A 260 -8.14 -7.80 -0.55
C GLY A 260 -8.97 -6.79 0.22
N ARG A 261 -9.20 -5.65 -0.40
CA ARG A 261 -10.03 -4.56 0.12
C ARG A 261 -11.07 -4.18 -0.91
N ARG A 262 -12.24 -3.75 -0.46
CA ARG A 262 -13.36 -3.30 -1.30
C ARG A 262 -13.69 -1.85 -0.98
N PRO A 263 -13.95 -0.99 -2.00
CA PRO A 263 -14.39 0.38 -1.81
C PRO A 263 -15.64 0.51 -0.94
N ASN A 264 -15.66 1.52 -0.06
CA ASN A 264 -16.80 1.82 0.81
C ASN A 264 -17.81 2.69 0.06
N THR A 265 -18.75 2.07 -0.66
CA THR A 265 -19.69 2.75 -1.55
C THR A 265 -21.15 2.67 -1.10
N ALA A 266 -21.44 1.99 0.00
CA ALA A 266 -22.79 1.86 0.55
C ALA A 266 -23.40 3.25 0.87
N GLY A 267 -24.63 3.48 0.44
CA GLY A 267 -25.37 4.72 0.71
C GLY A 267 -24.95 5.93 -0.12
N LEU A 268 -24.04 5.79 -1.09
CA LEU A 268 -23.58 6.91 -1.92
C LEU A 268 -24.49 7.18 -3.13
N GLY A 269 -25.19 6.16 -3.67
CA GLY A 269 -26.08 6.31 -4.83
C GLY A 269 -25.35 6.71 -6.12
N LEU A 270 -24.07 6.36 -6.27
CA LEU A 270 -23.21 6.69 -7.41
C LEU A 270 -23.03 5.49 -8.35
N ALA A 271 -22.69 5.75 -9.61
CA ALA A 271 -22.31 4.72 -10.55
C ALA A 271 -21.00 4.01 -10.12
N LEU A 272 -21.03 2.68 -10.10
CA LEU A 272 -19.92 1.84 -9.71
C LEU A 272 -19.41 1.03 -10.90
N ASP A 273 -18.13 0.69 -10.88
CA ASP A 273 -17.53 -0.28 -11.81
C ASP A 273 -17.83 -1.73 -11.38
N ALA A 274 -17.36 -2.71 -12.17
CA ALA A 274 -17.54 -4.13 -11.89
C ALA A 274 -16.87 -4.62 -10.59
N ARG A 275 -15.95 -3.83 -10.00
CA ARG A 275 -15.28 -4.10 -8.73
C ARG A 275 -15.93 -3.39 -7.55
N GLY A 276 -17.00 -2.63 -7.80
CA GLY A 276 -17.72 -1.86 -6.80
C GLY A 276 -17.07 -0.51 -6.47
N ALA A 277 -16.14 -0.02 -7.29
CA ALA A 277 -15.51 1.28 -7.10
C ALA A 277 -16.34 2.41 -7.74
N VAL A 278 -16.29 3.60 -7.15
CA VAL A 278 -16.92 4.79 -7.74
C VAL A 278 -16.21 5.17 -9.03
N GLN A 279 -16.96 5.22 -10.12
CA GLN A 279 -16.46 5.65 -11.42
C GLN A 279 -16.23 7.17 -11.43
N VAL A 280 -15.04 7.57 -11.88
CA VAL A 280 -14.66 8.98 -12.03
C VAL A 280 -13.99 9.21 -13.39
N ASP A 281 -14.12 10.42 -13.90
CA ASP A 281 -13.36 10.88 -15.06
C ASP A 281 -11.91 11.27 -14.70
N ALA A 282 -11.16 11.79 -15.69
CA ALA A 282 -9.79 12.24 -15.47
C ALA A 282 -9.67 13.41 -14.47
N GLY A 283 -10.74 14.18 -14.30
CA GLY A 283 -10.85 15.28 -13.36
C GLY A 283 -11.33 14.87 -11.97
N LEU A 284 -11.58 13.55 -11.73
CA LEU A 284 -12.11 12.99 -10.49
C LEU A 284 -13.60 13.25 -10.25
N GLN A 285 -14.34 13.71 -11.28
CA GLN A 285 -15.78 13.90 -11.21
C GLN A 285 -16.51 12.57 -11.40
N THR A 286 -17.55 12.35 -10.60
CA THR A 286 -18.42 11.17 -10.73
C THR A 286 -19.46 11.40 -11.85
N SER A 287 -20.33 10.41 -12.07
CA SER A 287 -21.48 10.56 -12.99
C SER A 287 -22.49 11.63 -12.55
N VAL A 288 -22.40 12.12 -11.30
CA VAL A 288 -23.30 13.15 -10.75
C VAL A 288 -22.56 14.50 -10.74
N PRO A 289 -23.04 15.52 -11.49
CA PRO A 289 -22.43 16.85 -11.50
C PRO A 289 -22.31 17.43 -10.09
N GLY A 290 -21.13 17.99 -9.76
CA GLY A 290 -20.85 18.55 -8.43
C GLY A 290 -20.46 17.52 -7.37
N VAL A 291 -20.43 16.22 -7.70
CA VAL A 291 -19.97 15.14 -6.82
C VAL A 291 -18.67 14.55 -7.35
N TRP A 292 -17.68 14.47 -6.50
CA TRP A 292 -16.30 14.06 -6.77
C TRP A 292 -15.92 12.86 -5.92
N ALA A 293 -14.93 12.05 -6.35
CA ALA A 293 -14.42 10.95 -5.53
C ALA A 293 -12.90 10.78 -5.67
N ILE A 294 -12.22 10.46 -4.56
CA ILE A 294 -10.76 10.31 -4.48
C ILE A 294 -10.35 9.13 -3.59
N GLY A 295 -9.12 8.65 -3.81
CA GLY A 295 -8.50 7.60 -3.00
C GLY A 295 -9.14 6.23 -3.23
N ASP A 296 -9.05 5.36 -2.21
CA ASP A 296 -9.38 3.93 -2.34
C ASP A 296 -10.83 3.65 -2.75
N VAL A 297 -11.75 4.60 -2.57
CA VAL A 297 -13.14 4.45 -3.02
C VAL A 297 -13.25 4.39 -4.56
N THR A 298 -12.25 4.90 -5.28
CA THR A 298 -12.15 4.86 -6.76
C THR A 298 -11.34 3.66 -7.27
N ASP A 299 -10.67 2.91 -6.41
CA ASP A 299 -9.81 1.74 -6.69
C ASP A 299 -8.82 1.93 -7.86
N ARG A 300 -8.31 3.14 -8.06
CA ARG A 300 -7.34 3.48 -9.12
C ARG A 300 -5.91 3.13 -8.71
N LYS A 301 -5.47 3.62 -7.55
CA LYS A 301 -4.16 3.31 -6.92
C LYS A 301 -4.30 3.50 -5.40
N ASN A 302 -4.43 2.40 -4.67
CA ASN A 302 -4.78 2.39 -3.24
C ASN A 302 -3.57 2.70 -2.35
N LEU A 303 -3.08 3.94 -2.43
CA LEU A 303 -1.94 4.46 -1.69
C LEU A 303 -2.26 5.81 -1.04
N THR A 304 -1.87 5.96 0.21
CA THR A 304 -2.05 7.21 0.98
C THR A 304 -1.54 8.46 0.24
N PRO A 305 -0.31 8.49 -0.32
CA PRO A 305 0.18 9.68 -1.04
C PRO A 305 -0.64 9.98 -2.30
N VAL A 306 -1.21 8.99 -2.97
CA VAL A 306 -2.11 9.19 -4.11
C VAL A 306 -3.40 9.88 -3.68
N ALA A 307 -4.07 9.37 -2.65
CA ALA A 307 -5.28 10.00 -2.12
C ALA A 307 -5.04 11.46 -1.67
N ILE A 308 -3.87 11.74 -1.06
CA ILE A 308 -3.46 13.10 -0.67
C ILE A 308 -3.24 13.98 -1.91
N ALA A 309 -2.54 13.47 -2.93
CA ALA A 309 -2.28 14.22 -4.17
C ALA A 309 -3.57 14.52 -4.93
N GLU A 310 -4.47 13.53 -5.08
CA GLU A 310 -5.80 13.70 -5.68
C GLU A 310 -6.63 14.74 -4.93
N GLY A 311 -6.65 14.66 -3.58
CA GLY A 311 -7.39 15.62 -2.76
C GLY A 311 -6.89 17.06 -2.89
N ARG A 312 -5.57 17.25 -2.92
CA ARG A 312 -4.97 18.59 -3.14
C ARG A 312 -5.22 19.10 -4.55
N ALA A 313 -5.03 18.26 -5.57
CA ALA A 313 -5.26 18.63 -6.96
C ALA A 313 -6.72 19.02 -7.22
N LEU A 314 -7.66 18.27 -6.65
CA LEU A 314 -9.09 18.58 -6.73
C LEU A 314 -9.42 19.92 -6.06
N ALA A 315 -8.90 20.15 -4.85
CA ALA A 315 -9.12 21.42 -4.14
C ALA A 315 -8.53 22.61 -4.91
N ASP A 316 -7.31 22.46 -5.48
CA ASP A 316 -6.70 23.49 -6.34
C ASP A 316 -7.53 23.75 -7.60
N THR A 317 -8.16 22.72 -8.18
CA THR A 317 -9.00 22.83 -9.36
C THR A 317 -10.34 23.51 -9.06
N LEU A 318 -10.98 23.19 -7.93
CA LEU A 318 -12.30 23.71 -7.59
C LEU A 318 -12.27 25.13 -7.00
N PHE A 319 -11.24 25.46 -6.24
CA PHE A 319 -11.16 26.68 -5.43
C PHE A 319 -9.91 27.51 -5.68
N GLY A 320 -8.92 27.00 -6.36
CA GLY A 320 -7.70 27.70 -6.75
C GLY A 320 -7.82 28.35 -8.14
N SER A 321 -6.72 28.93 -8.58
CA SER A 321 -6.60 29.59 -9.91
C SER A 321 -6.04 28.66 -11.01
N THR A 322 -5.49 27.50 -10.63
CA THR A 322 -4.77 26.61 -11.56
C THR A 322 -5.27 25.18 -11.42
N PRO A 323 -6.05 24.67 -12.38
CA PRO A 323 -6.46 23.26 -12.40
C PRO A 323 -5.24 22.32 -12.40
N ARG A 324 -5.35 21.21 -11.68
CA ARG A 324 -4.28 20.20 -11.58
C ARG A 324 -4.86 18.80 -11.81
N THR A 325 -4.07 17.98 -12.46
CA THR A 325 -4.28 16.53 -12.58
C THR A 325 -3.17 15.77 -11.87
N VAL A 326 -3.43 14.53 -11.49
CA VAL A 326 -2.46 13.65 -10.86
C VAL A 326 -2.04 12.57 -11.85
N ASP A 327 -0.74 12.56 -12.19
CA ASP A 327 -0.16 11.48 -12.98
C ASP A 327 0.10 10.26 -12.09
N LEU A 328 -0.55 9.15 -12.39
CA LEU A 328 -0.42 7.88 -11.69
C LEU A 328 0.59 6.92 -12.33
N SER A 329 1.25 7.30 -13.42
CA SER A 329 2.17 6.43 -14.15
C SER A 329 3.49 6.16 -13.39
N ARG A 330 3.90 7.08 -12.52
CA ARG A 330 5.19 7.02 -11.80
C ARG A 330 5.03 7.12 -10.29
N VAL A 331 4.08 6.36 -9.75
CA VAL A 331 3.86 6.33 -8.30
C VAL A 331 4.82 5.33 -7.66
N ALA A 332 5.75 5.83 -6.86
CA ALA A 332 6.59 4.97 -6.04
C ALA A 332 5.76 4.23 -4.99
N SER A 333 6.09 2.97 -4.77
CA SER A 333 5.45 2.13 -3.75
C SER A 333 6.46 1.27 -3.02
N ALA A 334 6.15 0.92 -1.77
CA ALA A 334 6.97 0.03 -0.97
C ALA A 334 6.11 -1.08 -0.36
N VAL A 335 6.73 -2.25 -0.20
CA VAL A 335 6.22 -3.38 0.57
C VAL A 335 7.14 -3.56 1.76
N PHE A 336 6.59 -3.40 2.95
CA PHE A 336 7.36 -3.40 4.20
C PHE A 336 7.53 -4.81 4.77
N THR A 337 8.04 -5.73 3.92
CA THR A 337 8.59 -7.01 4.35
C THR A 337 9.93 -6.80 5.07
N LEU A 338 10.59 -7.88 5.47
CA LEU A 338 11.91 -7.87 6.07
C LEU A 338 12.81 -8.86 5.30
N PRO A 339 13.74 -8.35 4.44
CA PRO A 339 13.98 -6.92 4.14
C PRO A 339 12.82 -6.27 3.36
N PRO A 340 12.68 -4.93 3.45
CA PRO A 340 11.68 -4.21 2.68
C PRO A 340 12.04 -4.16 1.19
N MET A 341 11.04 -3.88 0.37
CA MET A 341 11.20 -3.70 -1.05
C MET A 341 10.43 -2.48 -1.54
N ALA A 342 10.89 -1.89 -2.64
CA ALA A 342 10.25 -0.74 -3.23
C ALA A 342 10.39 -0.74 -4.75
N SER A 343 9.47 -0.04 -5.42
CA SER A 343 9.45 0.12 -6.86
C SER A 343 8.86 1.46 -7.28
N VAL A 344 9.30 1.95 -8.43
CA VAL A 344 8.67 3.04 -9.18
C VAL A 344 8.75 2.71 -10.68
N GLY A 345 7.68 2.97 -11.41
CA GLY A 345 7.54 2.59 -12.81
C GLY A 345 6.98 1.18 -13.01
N PRO A 346 6.88 0.71 -14.28
CA PRO A 346 6.32 -0.58 -14.64
C PRO A 346 7.25 -1.76 -14.27
N SER A 347 6.69 -2.96 -14.14
CA SER A 347 7.47 -4.20 -14.18
C SER A 347 8.06 -4.42 -15.57
N GLU A 348 9.06 -5.32 -15.69
CA GLU A 348 9.66 -5.68 -16.98
C GLU A 348 8.61 -6.13 -17.99
N ASP A 349 7.70 -7.03 -17.57
CA ASP A 349 6.60 -7.52 -18.41
C ASP A 349 5.63 -6.41 -18.83
N GLU A 350 5.34 -5.45 -17.94
CA GLU A 350 4.47 -4.31 -18.27
C GLU A 350 5.12 -3.36 -19.26
N ALA A 351 6.41 -3.07 -19.10
CA ALA A 351 7.16 -2.23 -20.03
C ALA A 351 7.22 -2.86 -21.45
N VAL A 352 7.52 -4.16 -21.52
CA VAL A 352 7.54 -4.90 -22.81
C VAL A 352 6.16 -4.94 -23.45
N ARG A 353 5.09 -5.20 -22.67
CA ARG A 353 3.70 -5.17 -23.18
C ARG A 353 3.25 -3.79 -23.63
N ALA A 354 3.81 -2.74 -23.06
CA ALA A 354 3.58 -1.36 -23.49
C ALA A 354 4.32 -0.99 -24.79
N GLY A 355 5.13 -1.91 -25.35
CA GLY A 355 5.83 -1.75 -26.62
C GLY A 355 7.28 -1.27 -26.49
N HIS A 356 7.83 -1.15 -25.28
CA HIS A 356 9.22 -0.76 -25.09
C HIS A 356 10.18 -1.93 -25.37
N THR A 357 11.28 -1.65 -26.07
CA THR A 357 12.47 -2.52 -26.05
C THR A 357 13.28 -2.15 -24.82
N VAL A 358 13.34 -3.08 -23.86
CA VAL A 358 13.85 -2.80 -22.53
C VAL A 358 15.27 -3.36 -22.35
N GLN A 359 16.22 -2.50 -22.04
CA GLN A 359 17.52 -2.89 -21.49
C GLN A 359 17.37 -3.06 -19.97
N VAL A 360 17.74 -4.24 -19.49
CA VAL A 360 17.62 -4.61 -18.08
C VAL A 360 18.99 -4.58 -17.42
N PHE A 361 19.12 -3.77 -16.37
CA PHE A 361 20.31 -3.71 -15.52
C PHE A 361 19.95 -4.29 -14.17
N GLU A 362 20.69 -5.28 -13.72
CA GLU A 362 20.46 -5.96 -12.45
C GLU A 362 21.76 -6.17 -11.69
N THR A 363 21.70 -6.04 -10.37
CA THR A 363 22.79 -6.44 -9.47
C THR A 363 22.24 -7.09 -8.22
N GLU A 364 23.00 -8.03 -7.66
CA GLU A 364 22.74 -8.66 -6.37
C GLU A 364 24.02 -8.73 -5.57
N PHE A 365 23.98 -8.29 -4.33
CA PHE A 365 25.14 -8.34 -3.43
C PHE A 365 24.73 -8.58 -2.00
N ARG A 366 25.69 -8.99 -1.18
CA ARG A 366 25.55 -9.05 0.26
C ARG A 366 25.93 -7.70 0.83
N PRO A 367 25.01 -6.95 1.50
CA PRO A 367 25.36 -5.69 2.15
C PRO A 367 26.52 -5.85 3.12
N MET A 368 27.40 -4.85 3.19
CA MET A 368 28.57 -4.88 4.09
C MET A 368 28.19 -5.20 5.53
N ARG A 369 27.09 -4.64 6.01
CA ARG A 369 26.53 -4.90 7.33
C ARG A 369 26.24 -6.39 7.56
N GLN A 370 25.70 -7.07 6.58
CA GLN A 370 25.39 -8.51 6.63
C GLN A 370 26.64 -9.36 6.42
N ALA A 371 27.51 -8.94 5.51
CA ALA A 371 28.76 -9.67 5.23
C ALA A 371 29.64 -9.74 6.47
N PHE A 372 29.75 -8.68 7.25
CA PHE A 372 30.58 -8.60 8.46
C PHE A 372 30.16 -9.61 9.53
N VAL A 373 28.86 -9.83 9.70
CA VAL A 373 28.32 -10.74 10.74
C VAL A 373 27.98 -12.14 10.21
N GLY A 374 28.35 -12.46 8.97
CA GLY A 374 28.03 -13.77 8.36
C GLY A 374 26.56 -13.95 7.98
N GLY A 375 25.77 -12.87 7.98
CA GLY A 375 24.36 -12.87 7.58
C GLY A 375 24.16 -13.23 6.11
N GLN A 376 22.98 -13.71 5.75
CA GLN A 376 22.66 -14.20 4.39
C GLN A 376 21.77 -13.27 3.60
N GLU A 377 21.31 -12.17 4.17
CA GLU A 377 20.45 -11.20 3.46
C GLU A 377 21.16 -10.65 2.21
N ARG A 378 20.41 -10.56 1.12
CA ARG A 378 20.87 -10.03 -0.15
C ARG A 378 20.09 -8.77 -0.51
N THR A 379 20.82 -7.78 -0.99
CA THR A 379 20.22 -6.62 -1.69
C THR A 379 20.16 -6.94 -3.18
N ARG A 380 19.00 -6.66 -3.80
CA ARG A 380 18.79 -6.77 -5.25
C ARG A 380 18.30 -5.46 -5.80
N MET A 381 18.86 -5.04 -6.91
CA MET A 381 18.51 -3.80 -7.59
C MET A 381 18.33 -4.05 -9.08
N LYS A 382 17.37 -3.35 -9.67
CA LYS A 382 17.03 -3.45 -11.08
C LYS A 382 16.64 -2.09 -11.62
N LEU A 383 17.22 -1.73 -12.78
CA LEU A 383 16.78 -0.62 -13.63
C LEU A 383 16.22 -1.18 -14.93
N LEU A 384 15.11 -0.61 -15.38
CA LEU A 384 14.58 -0.81 -16.73
C LEU A 384 14.81 0.46 -17.54
N VAL A 385 15.47 0.33 -18.68
CA VAL A 385 15.84 1.46 -19.55
C VAL A 385 15.24 1.23 -20.93
N ASP A 386 14.63 2.24 -21.51
CA ASP A 386 14.17 2.19 -22.90
C ASP A 386 15.38 2.23 -23.84
N ALA A 387 15.54 1.21 -24.66
CA ALA A 387 16.63 1.12 -25.62
C ALA A 387 16.57 2.17 -26.72
N HIS A 388 15.42 2.84 -26.91
CA HIS A 388 15.23 3.83 -27.98
C HIS A 388 15.70 5.24 -27.57
N ASP A 389 15.36 5.67 -26.35
CA ASP A 389 15.59 7.05 -25.90
C ASP A 389 16.39 7.15 -24.59
N ASP A 390 16.96 6.04 -24.12
CA ASP A 390 17.80 5.93 -22.92
C ASP A 390 17.08 6.31 -21.60
N ARG A 391 15.75 6.54 -21.60
CA ARG A 391 15.03 6.89 -20.39
C ARG A 391 14.95 5.72 -19.42
N VAL A 392 15.17 6.00 -18.15
CA VAL A 392 14.90 5.04 -17.09
C VAL A 392 13.38 4.94 -16.88
N LEU A 393 12.84 3.78 -17.24
CA LEU A 393 11.40 3.48 -17.14
C LEU A 393 10.99 3.10 -15.71
N ALA A 394 11.86 2.31 -15.03
CA ALA A 394 11.55 1.80 -13.70
C ALA A 394 12.80 1.57 -12.85
N VAL A 395 12.58 1.59 -11.54
CA VAL A 395 13.54 1.20 -10.50
C VAL A 395 12.85 0.23 -9.55
N HIS A 396 13.50 -0.92 -9.30
CA HIS A 396 13.05 -1.91 -8.33
C HIS A 396 14.20 -2.25 -7.38
N MET A 397 13.91 -2.38 -6.09
CA MET A 397 14.92 -2.69 -5.08
C MET A 397 14.34 -3.56 -3.96
N VAL A 398 15.15 -4.52 -3.51
CA VAL A 398 14.98 -5.27 -2.26
C VAL A 398 16.19 -5.01 -1.39
N GLY A 399 15.99 -4.61 -0.14
CA GLY A 399 17.06 -4.32 0.81
C GLY A 399 16.61 -3.35 1.90
N THR A 400 17.38 -3.24 2.98
CA THR A 400 17.02 -2.48 4.18
C THR A 400 16.57 -1.05 3.89
N ASP A 401 17.22 -0.34 2.96
CA ASP A 401 16.96 1.06 2.66
C ASP A 401 16.14 1.26 1.36
N ALA A 402 15.58 0.18 0.79
CA ALA A 402 14.86 0.23 -0.49
C ALA A 402 13.77 1.31 -0.56
N PRO A 403 12.89 1.49 0.44
CA PRO A 403 11.87 2.53 0.41
C PRO A 403 12.43 3.95 0.29
N GLU A 404 13.50 4.26 1.01
CA GLU A 404 14.10 5.59 1.06
C GLU A 404 14.87 5.91 -0.23
N ILE A 405 15.61 4.92 -0.73
CA ILE A 405 16.40 5.05 -1.98
C ILE A 405 15.48 5.19 -3.18
N VAL A 406 14.46 4.31 -3.32
CA VAL A 406 13.53 4.35 -4.45
C VAL A 406 12.65 5.61 -4.42
N GLN A 407 12.26 6.10 -3.24
CA GLN A 407 11.57 7.39 -3.14
C GLN A 407 12.42 8.53 -3.71
N SER A 408 13.71 8.54 -3.40
CA SER A 408 14.62 9.58 -3.91
C SER A 408 14.80 9.46 -5.44
N LEU A 409 14.95 8.25 -5.97
CA LEU A 409 15.06 7.98 -7.41
C LEU A 409 13.75 8.25 -8.17
N ALA A 410 12.59 8.17 -7.53
CA ALA A 410 11.31 8.53 -8.14
C ALA A 410 11.28 10.00 -8.58
N VAL A 411 11.98 10.89 -7.88
CA VAL A 411 12.14 12.30 -8.29
C VAL A 411 12.93 12.39 -9.60
N ALA A 412 14.01 11.63 -9.72
CA ALA A 412 14.81 11.58 -10.96
C ALA A 412 14.00 11.05 -12.15
N LEU A 413 13.21 10.00 -11.96
CA LEU A 413 12.34 9.45 -13.00
C LEU A 413 11.23 10.44 -13.39
N THR A 414 10.67 11.16 -12.44
CA THR A 414 9.67 12.21 -12.72
C THR A 414 10.28 13.34 -13.52
N ALA A 415 11.56 13.67 -13.29
CA ALA A 415 12.33 14.64 -14.08
C ALA A 415 12.79 14.11 -15.45
N GLY A 416 12.49 12.84 -15.79
CA GLY A 416 12.87 12.24 -17.08
C GLY A 416 14.33 11.79 -17.16
N ALA A 417 14.91 11.32 -16.05
CA ALA A 417 16.29 10.86 -16.01
C ALA A 417 16.54 9.72 -17.01
N THR A 418 17.70 9.76 -17.66
CA THR A 418 18.20 8.74 -18.60
C THR A 418 19.28 7.90 -17.92
N LYS A 419 19.64 6.75 -18.51
CA LYS A 419 20.75 5.92 -18.05
C LYS A 419 22.06 6.70 -18.06
N ALA A 420 22.28 7.55 -19.06
CA ALA A 420 23.43 8.44 -19.13
C ALA A 420 23.51 9.41 -17.92
N HIS A 421 22.38 9.80 -17.31
CA HIS A 421 22.40 10.57 -16.06
C HIS A 421 22.91 9.74 -14.88
N PHE A 422 22.52 8.48 -14.78
CA PHE A 422 23.02 7.55 -13.76
C PHE A 422 24.53 7.33 -13.96
N ASP A 423 25.00 7.09 -15.20
CA ASP A 423 26.37 6.76 -15.50
C ASP A 423 27.37 7.90 -15.18
N ARG A 424 26.97 9.16 -15.32
CA ARG A 424 27.82 10.32 -15.02
C ARG A 424 27.68 10.82 -13.59
N THR A 425 26.75 10.24 -12.81
CA THR A 425 26.60 10.62 -11.41
C THR A 425 27.69 9.99 -10.56
N ILE A 426 28.38 10.83 -9.77
CA ILE A 426 29.39 10.36 -8.83
C ILE A 426 28.69 9.76 -7.62
N ALA A 427 29.10 8.54 -7.25
CA ALA A 427 28.51 7.81 -6.15
C ALA A 427 28.87 8.39 -4.76
N VAL A 428 27.99 8.15 -3.79
CA VAL A 428 28.32 8.33 -2.37
C VAL A 428 28.82 7.00 -1.83
N HIS A 429 30.10 6.95 -1.47
CA HIS A 429 30.76 5.71 -0.99
C HIS A 429 31.05 5.79 0.53
N PRO A 430 30.85 4.70 1.31
CA PRO A 430 30.24 3.42 0.89
C PRO A 430 28.73 3.40 1.20
N THR A 431 27.90 3.16 0.20
CA THR A 431 26.44 3.04 0.35
C THR A 431 25.86 1.94 -0.55
N ALA A 432 24.68 1.42 -0.21
CA ALA A 432 23.99 0.52 -1.14
C ALA A 432 23.50 1.27 -2.40
N ALA A 433 23.14 2.55 -2.27
CA ALA A 433 22.58 3.35 -3.38
C ALA A 433 23.55 3.54 -4.54
N GLU A 434 24.89 3.46 -4.28
CA GLU A 434 25.91 3.62 -5.31
C GLU A 434 25.81 2.56 -6.42
N GLU A 435 25.29 1.38 -6.09
CA GLU A 435 25.13 0.31 -7.07
C GLU A 435 24.22 0.70 -8.24
N PHE A 436 23.23 1.59 -8.02
CA PHE A 436 22.40 2.10 -9.12
C PHE A 436 23.18 2.90 -10.16
N VAL A 437 24.27 3.54 -9.80
CA VAL A 437 25.13 4.29 -10.72
C VAL A 437 26.36 3.50 -11.18
N LEU A 438 26.57 2.31 -10.61
CA LEU A 438 27.68 1.41 -10.98
C LEU A 438 27.28 0.34 -12.00
N MET A 439 25.99 0.07 -12.20
CA MET A 439 25.52 -0.85 -13.24
C MET A 439 25.74 -0.26 -14.64
N ARG A 440 26.82 -0.64 -15.33
CA ARG A 440 27.22 -0.06 -16.62
C ARG A 440 26.66 -0.80 -17.84
N GLU A 441 26.59 -2.11 -17.76
CA GLU A 441 26.17 -2.97 -18.86
C GLU A 441 24.82 -3.63 -18.58
N PRO A 442 23.90 -3.69 -19.56
CA PRO A 442 22.66 -4.41 -19.37
C PRO A 442 22.94 -5.93 -19.31
N VAL A 443 22.29 -6.62 -18.38
CA VAL A 443 22.38 -8.09 -18.29
C VAL A 443 21.60 -8.79 -19.40
N ARG A 444 20.59 -8.10 -19.97
CA ARG A 444 19.80 -8.55 -21.13
C ARG A 444 19.06 -7.38 -21.77
N THR A 445 18.62 -7.59 -23.01
CA THR A 445 17.66 -6.71 -23.72
C THR A 445 16.46 -7.53 -24.11
N VAL A 446 15.25 -7.04 -23.82
CA VAL A 446 13.98 -7.70 -24.10
C VAL A 446 13.16 -6.83 -25.03
N ALA A 447 12.83 -7.35 -26.20
CA ALA A 447 11.98 -6.67 -27.18
C ALA A 447 10.52 -7.16 -27.08
N PRO A 448 9.54 -6.33 -27.45
CA PRO A 448 8.16 -6.78 -27.61
C PRO A 448 8.09 -7.93 -28.64
N PRO A 449 7.17 -8.89 -28.50
CA PRO A 449 6.95 -9.88 -29.53
C PRO A 449 6.62 -9.19 -30.86
N ALA A 450 7.21 -9.67 -31.96
CA ALA A 450 6.92 -9.12 -33.28
C ALA A 450 5.40 -9.11 -33.53
N ALA A 451 4.88 -7.97 -33.97
CA ALA A 451 3.47 -7.86 -34.31
C ALA A 451 3.14 -8.93 -35.35
N THR A 452 2.24 -9.86 -35.04
CA THR A 452 1.76 -10.83 -36.02
C THR A 452 1.13 -10.04 -37.17
N PRO A 453 1.62 -10.19 -38.42
CA PRO A 453 1.03 -9.46 -39.54
C PRO A 453 -0.47 -9.80 -39.58
N ALA A 454 -1.31 -8.78 -39.59
CA ALA A 454 -2.74 -8.96 -39.78
C ALA A 454 -2.93 -9.78 -41.06
N ALA A 455 -3.52 -10.96 -40.97
CA ALA A 455 -3.85 -11.78 -42.12
C ALA A 455 -4.67 -10.89 -43.06
N ARG A 456 -4.09 -10.54 -44.23
CA ARG A 456 -4.84 -9.88 -45.29
C ARG A 456 -5.93 -10.85 -45.69
N LEU A 457 -7.16 -10.58 -45.27
CA LEU A 457 -8.34 -11.22 -45.82
C LEU A 457 -8.39 -10.83 -47.31
N SER A 458 -7.99 -11.76 -48.16
CA SER A 458 -8.17 -11.71 -49.61
C SER A 458 -9.59 -12.05 -49.99
#